data_7b0279bacb6cdd6414bdb59ea2842f4d
#
_entry.id   7b0279bacb6cdd6414bdb59ea2842f4d
#
_cell.length_a   1.000
_cell.length_b   1.000
_cell.length_c   1.000
_cell.angle_alpha   90.00
_cell.angle_beta   90.00
_cell.angle_gamma   90.00
#
_symmetry.space_group_name_H-M   'P 1'
#
loop_
_entity.id
_entity.type
_entity.pdbx_description
1 polymer ?
#
loop_
_entity_poly.entity_id
_entity_poly.type
_entity_poly.pdbx_seq_one_letter_code
_entity_poly.pdbx_strand_id
1 'polypeptide(L)'
;MLSQAQIEHYRTFGYLLMKGLFFPSEMKAISDAFDHVLASDRQGRPFSGEKRQAVLGCIEKHPVLTDLVKDDRIYEAIEQLLGKQFIWIGSDGNLYVGDTTWHPDNGNFDYDRIKVAFYLDPVRTDTGCLRVLPGSHHAEFHRMLPPALFENKLETEPRNVPFFPLESDPGDVVLFNQRVWHAAFGGKTGRRMLTMNFGENPATEKQLENVISMYQGNLHNIKIMQYSQTGEMYGRSFLNHDSPRIQAMTTKLRELNMI
;
A
#
# COMPACT_ATOMS: atom_id res chain seq x y z
N MET A 1 -16.27 4.50 -10.12
CA MET A 1 -17.11 4.45 -8.87
C MET A 1 -17.37 3.01 -8.46
N LEU A 2 -17.22 2.70 -7.17
CA LEU A 2 -17.59 1.40 -6.61
C LEU A 2 -19.11 1.25 -6.55
N SER A 3 -19.60 0.05 -6.79
CA SER A 3 -21.00 -0.29 -6.52
C SER A 3 -21.26 -0.40 -5.01
N GLN A 4 -22.54 -0.28 -4.58
CA GLN A 4 -22.90 -0.47 -3.19
C GLN A 4 -22.46 -1.84 -2.65
N ALA A 5 -22.58 -2.90 -3.46
CA ALA A 5 -22.13 -4.24 -3.06
C ALA A 5 -20.61 -4.30 -2.81
N GLN A 6 -19.81 -3.61 -3.60
CA GLN A 6 -18.35 -3.53 -3.36
C GLN A 6 -18.03 -2.75 -2.08
N ILE A 7 -18.74 -1.65 -1.82
CA ILE A 7 -18.56 -0.88 -0.58
C ILE A 7 -18.90 -1.74 0.64
N GLU A 8 -20.02 -2.47 0.61
CA GLU A 8 -20.42 -3.36 1.72
C GLU A 8 -19.47 -4.55 1.87
N HIS A 9 -18.96 -5.11 0.76
CA HIS A 9 -17.92 -6.13 0.80
C HIS A 9 -16.66 -5.61 1.50
N TYR A 10 -16.19 -4.41 1.10
CA TYR A 10 -15.03 -3.80 1.74
C TYR A 10 -15.25 -3.55 3.24
N ARG A 11 -16.40 -3.03 3.62
CA ARG A 11 -16.74 -2.79 5.03
C ARG A 11 -16.78 -4.06 5.85
N THR A 12 -17.28 -5.16 5.27
CA THR A 12 -17.42 -6.45 5.94
C THR A 12 -16.09 -7.20 6.03
N PHE A 13 -15.34 -7.27 4.94
CA PHE A 13 -14.16 -8.12 4.82
C PHE A 13 -12.82 -7.36 4.86
N GLY A 14 -12.86 -6.04 4.66
CA GLY A 14 -11.69 -5.17 4.73
C GLY A 14 -10.86 -5.09 3.46
N TYR A 15 -11.28 -5.68 2.36
CA TYR A 15 -10.55 -5.64 1.09
C TYR A 15 -11.47 -5.67 -0.13
N LEU A 16 -10.91 -5.28 -1.29
CA LEU A 16 -11.48 -5.47 -2.62
C LEU A 16 -10.40 -5.96 -3.58
N LEU A 17 -10.76 -6.85 -4.47
CA LEU A 17 -9.98 -7.20 -5.66
C LEU A 17 -10.75 -6.75 -6.89
N MET A 18 -10.28 -5.69 -7.53
CA MET A 18 -10.86 -5.14 -8.75
C MET A 18 -10.16 -5.74 -9.96
N LYS A 19 -10.82 -6.66 -10.63
CA LYS A 19 -10.25 -7.39 -11.77
C LYS A 19 -10.28 -6.54 -13.03
N GLY A 20 -9.17 -6.54 -13.79
CA GLY A 20 -9.07 -5.90 -15.09
C GLY A 20 -9.33 -4.39 -15.07
N LEU A 21 -8.99 -3.70 -13.99
CA LEU A 21 -9.25 -2.27 -13.83
C LEU A 21 -8.42 -1.43 -14.82
N PHE A 22 -7.21 -1.89 -15.14
CA PHE A 22 -6.30 -1.25 -16.09
C PHE A 22 -6.06 -2.15 -17.31
N PHE A 23 -6.01 -1.55 -18.48
CA PHE A 23 -5.77 -2.27 -19.72
C PHE A 23 -4.30 -2.68 -19.87
N PRO A 24 -3.98 -3.70 -20.67
CA PRO A 24 -2.59 -4.14 -20.87
C PRO A 24 -1.63 -3.04 -21.36
N SER A 25 -2.11 -2.11 -22.18
CA SER A 25 -1.32 -0.97 -22.65
C SER A 25 -0.96 0.01 -21.54
N GLU A 26 -1.90 0.25 -20.61
CA GLU A 26 -1.67 1.09 -19.43
C GLU A 26 -0.67 0.39 -18.49
N MET A 27 -0.87 -0.91 -18.27
CA MET A 27 0.03 -1.70 -17.42
C MET A 27 1.44 -1.78 -17.96
N LYS A 28 1.60 -1.79 -19.30
CA LYS A 28 2.94 -1.70 -19.89
C LYS A 28 3.63 -0.39 -19.54
N ALA A 29 2.94 0.75 -19.67
CA ALA A 29 3.49 2.05 -19.32
C ALA A 29 3.81 2.16 -17.81
N ILE A 30 2.93 1.65 -16.96
CA ILE A 30 3.13 1.60 -15.50
C ILE A 30 4.34 0.73 -15.14
N SER A 31 4.47 -0.43 -15.77
CA SER A 31 5.57 -1.37 -15.55
C SER A 31 6.92 -0.77 -15.99
N ASP A 32 6.96 -0.16 -17.18
CA ASP A 32 8.17 0.48 -17.70
C ASP A 32 8.61 1.65 -16.78
N ALA A 33 7.66 2.47 -16.31
CA ALA A 33 7.91 3.57 -15.40
C ALA A 33 8.40 3.08 -14.02
N PHE A 34 7.80 2.02 -13.49
CA PHE A 34 8.22 1.38 -12.25
C PHE A 34 9.66 0.86 -12.37
N ASP A 35 9.96 0.10 -13.41
CA ASP A 35 11.29 -0.45 -13.63
C ASP A 35 12.34 0.65 -13.79
N HIS A 36 12.00 1.76 -14.44
CA HIS A 36 12.85 2.95 -14.55
C HIS A 36 13.17 3.56 -13.18
N VAL A 37 12.15 3.76 -12.33
CA VAL A 37 12.35 4.32 -10.98
C VAL A 37 13.24 3.41 -10.13
N LEU A 38 13.00 2.10 -10.14
CA LEU A 38 13.78 1.14 -9.37
C LEU A 38 15.22 0.99 -9.89
N ALA A 39 15.42 1.04 -11.21
CA ALA A 39 16.74 1.02 -11.81
C ALA A 39 17.52 2.32 -11.48
N SER A 40 16.87 3.46 -11.51
CA SER A 40 17.46 4.76 -11.13
C SER A 40 17.92 4.78 -9.68
N ASP A 41 17.11 4.23 -8.76
CA ASP A 41 17.47 4.09 -7.34
C ASP A 41 18.73 3.21 -7.17
N ARG A 42 18.89 2.15 -7.97
CA ARG A 42 20.08 1.32 -8.00
C ARG A 42 21.24 1.93 -8.80
N GLN A 43 21.09 3.13 -9.34
CA GLN A 43 22.10 3.75 -10.22
C GLN A 43 22.45 2.87 -11.44
N GLY A 44 21.44 2.23 -12.04
CA GLY A 44 21.60 1.33 -13.17
C GLY A 44 22.19 -0.06 -12.85
N ARG A 45 22.57 -0.32 -11.59
CA ARG A 45 23.08 -1.65 -11.21
C ARG A 45 21.98 -2.71 -11.28
N PRO A 46 22.29 -3.94 -11.68
CA PRO A 46 21.33 -5.05 -11.65
C PRO A 46 20.77 -5.28 -10.24
N PHE A 47 19.53 -5.76 -10.16
CA PHE A 47 18.96 -6.21 -8.89
C PHE A 47 19.65 -7.52 -8.45
N SER A 48 20.29 -7.52 -7.28
CA SER A 48 21.07 -8.66 -6.80
C SER A 48 20.19 -9.86 -6.40
N GLY A 49 18.95 -9.62 -5.98
CA GLY A 49 18.07 -10.65 -5.44
C GLY A 49 18.43 -11.13 -4.01
N GLU A 50 19.45 -10.56 -3.37
CA GLU A 50 19.83 -10.92 -2.00
C GLU A 50 18.92 -10.30 -0.95
N LYS A 51 18.48 -9.07 -1.19
CA LYS A 51 17.60 -8.30 -0.30
C LYS A 51 16.50 -7.62 -1.10
N ARG A 52 15.33 -7.44 -0.45
CA ARG A 52 14.25 -6.62 -0.98
C ARG A 52 14.77 -5.22 -1.30
N GLN A 53 14.49 -4.73 -2.51
CA GLN A 53 14.58 -3.30 -2.78
C GLN A 53 13.21 -2.66 -2.51
N ALA A 54 13.20 -1.54 -1.79
CA ALA A 54 12.03 -0.72 -1.59
C ALA A 54 12.38 0.74 -1.89
N VAL A 55 11.56 1.39 -2.73
CA VAL A 55 11.69 2.80 -3.08
C VAL A 55 10.45 3.51 -2.54
N LEU A 56 10.61 4.30 -1.47
CA LEU A 56 9.55 5.14 -0.93
C LEU A 56 9.29 6.35 -1.85
N GLY A 57 8.05 6.84 -1.86
CA GLY A 57 7.64 7.88 -2.79
C GLY A 57 7.76 7.46 -4.25
N CYS A 58 7.62 6.17 -4.53
CA CYS A 58 7.87 5.59 -5.85
C CYS A 58 7.03 6.28 -6.93
N ILE A 59 5.74 6.50 -6.69
CA ILE A 59 4.86 7.16 -7.67
C ILE A 59 5.21 8.62 -7.91
N GLU A 60 5.81 9.26 -6.94
CA GLU A 60 6.20 10.67 -7.00
C GLU A 60 7.42 10.93 -7.90
N LYS A 61 8.10 9.84 -8.30
CA LYS A 61 9.36 9.88 -9.06
C LYS A 61 9.19 9.74 -10.58
N HIS A 62 7.96 9.49 -11.06
CA HIS A 62 7.69 9.34 -12.48
C HIS A 62 6.28 9.81 -12.85
N PRO A 63 6.08 10.66 -13.88
CA PRO A 63 4.77 11.21 -14.24
C PRO A 63 3.68 10.16 -14.44
N VAL A 64 3.97 9.07 -15.18
CA VAL A 64 3.01 7.96 -15.41
C VAL A 64 2.55 7.34 -14.10
N LEU A 65 3.43 7.21 -13.11
CA LEU A 65 3.05 6.67 -11.79
C LEU A 65 2.29 7.70 -10.97
N THR A 66 2.67 8.98 -11.05
CA THR A 66 1.96 10.09 -10.40
C THR A 66 0.51 10.19 -10.88
N ASP A 67 0.26 9.89 -12.16
CA ASP A 67 -1.08 9.92 -12.73
C ASP A 67 -2.04 8.92 -12.06
N LEU A 68 -1.54 7.84 -11.47
CA LEU A 68 -2.36 6.83 -10.78
C LEU A 68 -3.15 7.38 -9.59
N VAL A 69 -2.59 8.33 -8.82
CA VAL A 69 -3.29 8.87 -7.64
C VAL A 69 -4.44 9.80 -8.00
N LYS A 70 -4.47 10.32 -9.22
CA LYS A 70 -5.54 11.19 -9.72
C LYS A 70 -6.45 10.49 -10.74
N ASP A 71 -6.17 9.21 -11.08
CA ASP A 71 -7.03 8.40 -11.93
C ASP A 71 -8.40 8.20 -11.28
N ASP A 72 -9.49 8.42 -12.03
CA ASP A 72 -10.85 8.34 -11.52
C ASP A 72 -11.14 6.99 -10.84
N ARG A 73 -10.63 5.91 -11.41
CA ARG A 73 -10.83 4.53 -10.90
C ARG A 73 -10.27 4.33 -9.48
N ILE A 74 -9.19 5.04 -9.15
CA ILE A 74 -8.55 4.98 -7.83
C ILE A 74 -9.10 6.09 -6.93
N TYR A 75 -9.06 7.34 -7.39
CA TYR A 75 -9.44 8.50 -6.58
C TYR A 75 -10.87 8.39 -6.05
N GLU A 76 -11.83 8.10 -6.93
CA GLU A 76 -13.24 7.98 -6.55
C GLU A 76 -13.50 6.76 -5.63
N ALA A 77 -12.78 5.65 -5.85
CA ALA A 77 -12.89 4.49 -4.96
C ALA A 77 -12.41 4.84 -3.54
N ILE A 78 -11.29 5.54 -3.41
CA ILE A 78 -10.77 5.98 -2.11
C ILE A 78 -11.72 7.00 -1.47
N GLU A 79 -12.23 7.97 -2.24
CA GLU A 79 -13.19 8.95 -1.73
C GLU A 79 -14.49 8.31 -1.22
N GLN A 80 -14.98 7.25 -1.90
CA GLN A 80 -16.16 6.51 -1.45
C GLN A 80 -15.92 5.71 -0.16
N LEU A 81 -14.69 5.26 0.09
CA LEU A 81 -14.35 4.43 1.25
C LEU A 81 -13.87 5.24 2.46
N LEU A 82 -13.09 6.31 2.25
CA LEU A 82 -12.54 7.16 3.31
C LEU A 82 -13.26 8.50 3.50
N GLY A 83 -14.16 8.85 2.58
CA GLY A 83 -14.80 10.15 2.58
C GLY A 83 -14.02 11.21 1.82
N LYS A 84 -14.65 12.39 1.67
CA LYS A 84 -14.04 13.55 0.99
C LYS A 84 -12.82 14.07 1.76
N GLN A 85 -11.88 14.66 1.02
CA GLN A 85 -10.68 15.27 1.59
C GLN A 85 -9.75 14.24 2.29
N PHE A 86 -9.80 12.97 1.89
CA PHE A 86 -8.81 11.99 2.34
C PHE A 86 -7.38 12.50 2.06
N ILE A 87 -6.40 12.03 2.85
CA ILE A 87 -5.03 12.52 2.76
C ILE A 87 -4.10 11.49 2.09
N TRP A 88 -3.08 12.00 1.43
CA TRP A 88 -1.96 11.20 0.92
C TRP A 88 -1.03 10.78 2.06
N ILE A 89 -0.72 9.49 2.17
CA ILE A 89 0.23 8.98 3.15
C ILE A 89 1.58 8.68 2.50
N GLY A 90 1.57 8.16 1.28
CA GLY A 90 2.79 7.83 0.55
C GLY A 90 2.66 6.60 -0.32
N SER A 91 3.75 6.23 -0.96
CA SER A 91 3.83 5.05 -1.84
C SER A 91 5.14 4.32 -1.67
N ASP A 92 5.15 3.07 -2.07
CA ASP A 92 6.39 2.32 -2.22
C ASP A 92 6.36 1.43 -3.47
N GLY A 93 7.54 1.31 -4.11
CA GLY A 93 7.82 0.37 -5.18
C GLY A 93 8.77 -0.70 -4.70
N ASN A 94 8.45 -1.97 -4.92
CA ASN A 94 9.17 -3.08 -4.33
C ASN A 94 9.59 -4.14 -5.34
N LEU A 95 10.83 -4.60 -5.18
CA LEU A 95 11.28 -5.90 -5.67
C LEU A 95 11.43 -6.81 -4.45
N TYR A 96 10.47 -7.69 -4.25
CA TYR A 96 10.45 -8.57 -3.09
C TYR A 96 11.44 -9.73 -3.20
N VAL A 97 11.96 -10.15 -2.04
CA VAL A 97 12.75 -11.35 -1.87
C VAL A 97 12.17 -12.14 -0.70
N GLY A 98 11.86 -13.40 -0.93
CA GLY A 98 11.31 -14.28 0.09
C GLY A 98 9.85 -13.98 0.45
N ASP A 99 9.47 -14.48 1.60
CA ASP A 99 8.13 -14.43 2.15
C ASP A 99 7.92 -13.21 3.04
N THR A 100 6.66 -12.80 3.18
CA THR A 100 6.23 -11.82 4.17
C THR A 100 5.25 -12.52 5.12
N THR A 101 5.58 -12.56 6.41
CA THR A 101 4.76 -13.20 7.44
C THR A 101 3.48 -12.42 7.71
N TRP A 102 2.55 -13.02 8.46
CA TRP A 102 1.30 -12.39 8.86
C TRP A 102 1.53 -11.12 9.67
N HIS A 103 0.95 -10.00 9.23
CA HIS A 103 0.99 -8.71 9.92
C HIS A 103 -0.14 -7.80 9.45
N PRO A 104 -0.57 -6.84 10.22
CA PRO A 104 -1.29 -5.66 9.75
C PRO A 104 -0.27 -4.52 9.49
N ASP A 105 -0.56 -3.65 8.55
CA ASP A 105 0.22 -2.41 8.38
C ASP A 105 -0.11 -1.35 9.44
N ASN A 106 -1.28 -1.49 10.07
CA ASN A 106 -1.77 -0.57 11.09
C ASN A 106 -2.55 -1.34 12.18
N GLY A 107 -2.19 -1.12 13.44
CA GLY A 107 -2.91 -1.67 14.60
C GLY A 107 -3.83 -0.65 15.29
N ASN A 108 -3.90 0.60 14.82
CA ASN A 108 -4.70 1.65 15.42
C ASN A 108 -6.12 1.65 14.85
N PHE A 109 -7.12 1.74 15.73
CA PHE A 109 -8.54 1.72 15.40
C PHE A 109 -9.19 3.11 15.35
N ASP A 110 -8.46 4.15 15.71
CA ASP A 110 -8.97 5.52 15.74
C ASP A 110 -8.78 6.25 14.42
N TYR A 111 -8.05 5.66 13.47
CA TYR A 111 -7.70 6.30 12.20
C TYR A 111 -7.72 5.28 11.04
N ASP A 112 -8.57 5.50 10.06
CA ASP A 112 -8.71 4.62 8.90
C ASP A 112 -7.70 4.91 7.81
N ARG A 113 -7.07 3.84 7.32
CA ARG A 113 -6.10 3.87 6.22
C ARG A 113 -6.36 2.76 5.21
N ILE A 114 -6.19 3.10 3.94
CA ILE A 114 -6.31 2.16 2.82
C ILE A 114 -4.96 2.03 2.12
N LYS A 115 -4.60 0.81 1.79
CA LYS A 115 -3.53 0.51 0.84
C LYS A 115 -4.14 0.06 -0.47
N VAL A 116 -3.63 0.63 -1.57
CA VAL A 116 -3.87 0.19 -2.95
C VAL A 116 -2.62 -0.50 -3.43
N ALA A 117 -2.75 -1.71 -3.94
CA ALA A 117 -1.62 -2.51 -4.40
C ALA A 117 -1.80 -2.96 -5.85
N PHE A 118 -0.75 -2.78 -6.63
CA PHE A 118 -0.60 -3.28 -7.99
C PHE A 118 0.50 -4.33 -8.01
N TYR A 119 0.19 -5.54 -8.43
CA TYR A 119 1.20 -6.50 -8.83
C TYR A 119 1.47 -6.33 -10.33
N LEU A 120 2.74 -6.14 -10.68
CA LEU A 120 3.15 -5.92 -12.08
C LEU A 120 3.49 -7.24 -12.80
N ASP A 121 3.41 -8.35 -12.07
CA ASP A 121 3.55 -9.71 -12.57
C ASP A 121 2.35 -10.53 -12.07
N PRO A 122 1.93 -11.58 -12.82
CA PRO A 122 0.91 -12.49 -12.32
C PRO A 122 1.32 -13.12 -11.01
N VAL A 123 0.45 -13.07 -10.00
CA VAL A 123 0.67 -13.69 -8.70
C VAL A 123 -0.44 -14.67 -8.36
N ARG A 124 -0.04 -15.86 -7.90
CA ARG A 124 -0.90 -16.97 -7.52
C ARG A 124 -0.54 -17.46 -6.12
N THR A 125 -1.28 -18.41 -5.61
CA THR A 125 -1.05 -18.99 -4.28
C THR A 125 0.36 -19.57 -4.13
N ASP A 126 0.93 -20.09 -5.19
CA ASP A 126 2.29 -20.67 -5.23
C ASP A 126 3.38 -19.68 -5.68
N THR A 127 3.01 -18.46 -6.11
CA THR A 127 3.95 -17.44 -6.60
C THR A 127 3.94 -16.16 -5.76
N GLY A 128 3.34 -16.19 -4.57
CA GLY A 128 3.39 -15.11 -3.59
C GLY A 128 2.30 -14.05 -3.75
N CYS A 129 1.08 -14.44 -4.11
CA CYS A 129 -0.06 -13.54 -4.03
C CYS A 129 -0.28 -13.05 -2.60
N LEU A 130 -0.93 -11.91 -2.45
CA LEU A 130 -1.38 -11.43 -1.16
C LEU A 130 -2.44 -12.40 -0.61
N ARG A 131 -2.30 -12.73 0.67
CA ARG A 131 -3.29 -13.48 1.43
C ARG A 131 -3.83 -12.58 2.51
N VAL A 132 -5.13 -12.64 2.74
CA VAL A 132 -5.80 -11.82 3.76
C VAL A 132 -6.60 -12.71 4.71
N LEU A 133 -6.76 -12.26 5.93
CA LEU A 133 -7.75 -12.80 6.86
C LEU A 133 -8.99 -11.89 6.79
N PRO A 134 -10.05 -12.30 6.06
CA PRO A 134 -11.23 -11.48 5.85
C PRO A 134 -11.87 -11.06 7.17
N GLY A 135 -12.22 -9.77 7.33
CA GLY A 135 -12.83 -9.25 8.55
C GLY A 135 -11.84 -8.94 9.68
N SER A 136 -10.56 -9.27 9.53
CA SER A 136 -9.55 -9.06 10.58
C SER A 136 -9.22 -7.58 10.87
N HIS A 137 -9.79 -6.64 10.12
CA HIS A 137 -9.74 -5.21 10.40
C HIS A 137 -10.74 -4.77 11.48
N HIS A 138 -11.72 -5.62 11.84
CA HIS A 138 -12.64 -5.38 12.96
C HIS A 138 -11.94 -5.62 14.31
N ALA A 139 -12.14 -4.70 15.25
CA ALA A 139 -11.37 -4.65 16.49
C ALA A 139 -11.42 -5.95 17.32
N GLU A 140 -12.57 -6.60 17.40
CA GLU A 140 -12.73 -7.84 18.16
C GLU A 140 -11.90 -8.97 17.57
N PHE A 141 -12.05 -9.21 16.27
CA PHE A 141 -11.28 -10.25 15.58
C PHE A 141 -9.80 -9.93 15.54
N HIS A 142 -9.44 -8.69 15.26
CA HIS A 142 -8.04 -8.25 15.23
C HIS A 142 -7.30 -8.55 16.53
N ARG A 143 -7.91 -8.26 17.68
CA ARG A 143 -7.29 -8.47 19.00
C ARG A 143 -7.11 -9.95 19.37
N MET A 144 -7.82 -10.85 18.72
CA MET A 144 -7.72 -12.30 18.98
C MET A 144 -6.56 -12.94 18.22
N LEU A 145 -6.05 -12.27 17.18
CA LEU A 145 -5.04 -12.84 16.28
C LEU A 145 -3.58 -12.77 16.80
N PRO A 146 -3.10 -11.67 17.43
CA PRO A 146 -1.67 -11.42 17.57
C PRO A 146 -0.85 -12.50 18.31
N PRO A 147 -1.22 -12.93 19.50
CA PRO A 147 -0.33 -13.82 20.26
C PRO A 147 -0.21 -15.22 19.66
N ALA A 148 -1.27 -15.66 18.98
CA ALA A 148 -1.38 -17.02 18.47
C ALA A 148 -0.62 -17.22 17.14
N LEU A 149 -0.62 -16.20 16.29
CA LEU A 149 -0.10 -16.33 14.92
C LEU A 149 1.36 -15.91 14.76
N PHE A 150 1.91 -15.10 15.70
CA PHE A 150 3.16 -14.38 15.45
C PHE A 150 4.32 -14.77 16.36
N GLU A 151 4.06 -15.43 17.47
CA GLU A 151 5.11 -15.79 18.42
C GLU A 151 5.58 -17.25 18.31
N ASN A 152 5.21 -17.94 17.24
CA ASN A 152 5.48 -19.40 17.04
C ASN A 152 5.04 -20.28 18.22
N LYS A 153 4.17 -19.77 19.09
CA LYS A 153 3.73 -20.49 20.31
C LYS A 153 2.75 -21.62 20.02
N LEU A 154 2.18 -21.65 18.81
CA LEU A 154 1.18 -22.68 18.43
C LEU A 154 1.72 -23.73 17.46
N GLU A 155 3.04 -23.74 17.17
CA GLU A 155 3.62 -24.67 16.18
C GLU A 155 2.87 -24.66 14.83
N THR A 156 2.12 -23.59 14.55
CA THR A 156 1.33 -23.49 13.33
C THR A 156 2.13 -22.79 12.27
N GLU A 157 2.44 -23.50 11.21
CA GLU A 157 3.03 -22.92 10.01
C GLU A 157 2.13 -21.78 9.52
N PRO A 158 2.67 -20.61 9.17
CA PRO A 158 1.88 -19.49 8.66
C PRO A 158 0.95 -19.86 7.50
N ARG A 159 1.31 -20.87 6.73
CA ARG A 159 0.53 -21.41 5.61
C ARG A 159 -0.73 -22.17 6.03
N ASN A 160 -0.78 -22.64 7.26
CA ASN A 160 -1.91 -23.39 7.81
C ASN A 160 -3.00 -22.50 8.42
N VAL A 161 -2.77 -21.18 8.47
CA VAL A 161 -3.81 -20.23 8.90
C VAL A 161 -4.85 -20.12 7.79
N PRO A 162 -6.15 -20.29 8.09
CA PRO A 162 -7.20 -20.08 7.09
C PRO A 162 -7.15 -18.65 6.52
N PHE A 163 -7.05 -18.53 5.19
CA PHE A 163 -6.91 -17.26 4.51
C PHE A 163 -7.70 -17.23 3.20
N PHE A 164 -7.90 -16.04 2.66
CA PHE A 164 -8.37 -15.84 1.30
C PHE A 164 -7.21 -15.34 0.42
N PRO A 165 -6.86 -16.04 -0.68
CA PRO A 165 -5.81 -15.62 -1.59
C PRO A 165 -6.33 -14.57 -2.57
N LEU A 166 -5.60 -13.47 -2.73
CA LEU A 166 -5.87 -12.43 -3.72
C LEU A 166 -4.99 -12.65 -4.94
N GLU A 167 -5.28 -13.71 -5.68
CA GLU A 167 -4.61 -13.99 -6.96
C GLU A 167 -4.95 -12.92 -7.97
N SER A 168 -3.92 -12.31 -8.56
CA SER A 168 -4.08 -11.18 -9.47
C SER A 168 -3.17 -11.25 -10.68
N ASP A 169 -3.62 -10.62 -11.74
CA ASP A 169 -2.89 -10.37 -12.98
C ASP A 169 -2.56 -8.88 -13.11
N PRO A 170 -1.56 -8.50 -13.91
CA PRO A 170 -1.33 -7.10 -14.23
C PRO A 170 -2.61 -6.45 -14.80
N GLY A 171 -3.02 -5.34 -14.16
CA GLY A 171 -4.30 -4.67 -14.44
C GLY A 171 -5.36 -4.88 -13.37
N ASP A 172 -5.21 -5.90 -12.53
CA ASP A 172 -5.99 -6.04 -11.30
C ASP A 172 -5.46 -5.11 -10.23
N VAL A 173 -6.35 -4.60 -9.39
CA VAL A 173 -5.99 -3.72 -8.27
C VAL A 173 -6.58 -4.25 -6.97
N VAL A 174 -5.74 -4.38 -5.96
CA VAL A 174 -6.15 -4.74 -4.61
C VAL A 174 -6.26 -3.49 -3.75
N LEU A 175 -7.42 -3.26 -3.14
CA LEU A 175 -7.60 -2.27 -2.08
C LEU A 175 -7.83 -3.00 -0.77
N PHE A 176 -7.15 -2.57 0.30
CA PHE A 176 -7.43 -3.15 1.62
C PHE A 176 -7.20 -2.14 2.75
N ASN A 177 -8.00 -2.30 3.80
CA ASN A 177 -7.81 -1.57 5.05
C ASN A 177 -6.49 -2.03 5.69
N GLN A 178 -5.64 -1.10 6.09
CA GLN A 178 -4.31 -1.42 6.63
C GLN A 178 -4.33 -2.22 7.93
N ARG A 179 -5.50 -2.35 8.58
CA ARG A 179 -5.70 -3.25 9.73
C ARG A 179 -5.96 -4.70 9.34
N VAL A 180 -6.23 -4.99 8.07
CA VAL A 180 -6.38 -6.37 7.61
C VAL A 180 -5.07 -7.11 7.79
N TRP A 181 -5.12 -8.23 8.50
CA TRP A 181 -3.99 -9.14 8.60
C TRP A 181 -3.73 -9.80 7.25
N HIS A 182 -2.51 -9.67 6.79
CA HIS A 182 -2.12 -10.15 5.47
C HIS A 182 -0.70 -10.72 5.46
N ALA A 183 -0.42 -11.54 4.45
CA ALA A 183 0.86 -12.21 4.25
C ALA A 183 1.08 -12.52 2.77
N ALA A 184 2.32 -12.90 2.41
CA ALA A 184 2.66 -13.40 1.07
C ALA A 184 3.72 -14.49 1.19
N PHE A 185 3.43 -15.68 0.70
CA PHE A 185 4.34 -16.84 0.77
C PHE A 185 4.58 -17.46 -0.60
N GLY A 186 5.72 -18.11 -0.77
CA GLY A 186 6.08 -18.86 -1.97
C GLY A 186 6.44 -17.98 -3.15
N GLY A 187 6.69 -16.70 -2.91
CA GLY A 187 6.98 -15.75 -3.97
C GLY A 187 8.39 -15.88 -4.53
N LYS A 188 8.51 -15.73 -5.86
CA LYS A 188 9.81 -15.65 -6.53
C LYS A 188 10.53 -14.35 -6.15
N THR A 189 11.87 -14.42 -6.12
CA THR A 189 12.73 -13.24 -6.01
C THR A 189 12.48 -12.27 -7.17
N GLY A 190 12.42 -10.97 -6.86
CA GLY A 190 12.17 -9.93 -7.85
C GLY A 190 10.68 -9.68 -8.14
N ARG A 191 9.74 -10.22 -7.35
CA ARG A 191 8.30 -9.94 -7.49
C ARG A 191 8.05 -8.44 -7.35
N ARG A 192 7.46 -7.85 -8.41
CA ARG A 192 7.25 -6.40 -8.52
C ARG A 192 5.89 -6.01 -7.95
N MET A 193 5.91 -5.07 -7.02
CA MET A 193 4.70 -4.54 -6.41
C MET A 193 4.82 -3.04 -6.19
N LEU A 194 3.82 -2.30 -6.64
CA LEU A 194 3.65 -0.87 -6.40
C LEU A 194 2.50 -0.67 -5.41
N THR A 195 2.69 0.17 -4.40
CA THR A 195 1.62 0.52 -3.46
C THR A 195 1.41 2.02 -3.34
N MET A 196 0.16 2.38 -3.03
CA MET A 196 -0.26 3.73 -2.65
C MET A 196 -1.04 3.64 -1.34
N ASN A 197 -0.80 4.60 -0.44
CA ASN A 197 -1.40 4.62 0.88
C ASN A 197 -2.16 5.92 1.09
N PHE A 198 -3.39 5.80 1.58
CA PHE A 198 -4.31 6.90 1.83
C PHE A 198 -4.88 6.80 3.23
N GLY A 199 -5.15 7.95 3.86
CA GLY A 199 -5.79 8.03 5.17
C GLY A 199 -7.07 8.89 5.10
N GLU A 200 -8.00 8.65 5.99
CA GLU A 200 -9.14 9.54 6.15
C GLU A 200 -8.68 10.95 6.53
N ASN A 201 -9.53 11.95 6.32
CA ASN A 201 -9.23 13.30 6.81
C ASN A 201 -9.33 13.32 8.33
N PRO A 202 -8.23 13.61 9.07
CA PRO A 202 -8.26 13.60 10.52
C PRO A 202 -9.14 14.73 11.05
N ALA A 203 -10.19 14.38 11.78
CA ALA A 203 -11.20 15.30 12.32
C ALA A 203 -11.10 15.47 13.84
N THR A 204 -10.46 14.54 14.55
CA THR A 204 -10.30 14.57 16.00
C THR A 204 -8.82 14.74 16.39
N GLU A 205 -8.57 15.23 17.61
CA GLU A 205 -7.21 15.35 18.15
C GLU A 205 -6.45 14.01 18.09
N LYS A 206 -7.12 12.93 18.47
CA LYS A 206 -6.54 11.59 18.45
C LYS A 206 -6.17 11.11 17.01
N GLN A 207 -6.98 11.46 16.02
CA GLN A 207 -6.64 11.19 14.61
C GLN A 207 -5.45 12.03 14.14
N LEU A 208 -5.39 13.29 14.53
CA LEU A 208 -4.24 14.18 14.25
C LEU A 208 -2.95 13.64 14.87
N GLU A 209 -2.99 13.24 16.13
CA GLU A 209 -1.85 12.59 16.81
C GLU A 209 -1.39 11.33 16.05
N ASN A 210 -2.34 10.53 15.55
CA ASN A 210 -2.03 9.36 14.73
C ASN A 210 -1.30 9.72 13.43
N VAL A 211 -1.77 10.73 12.72
CA VAL A 211 -1.14 11.19 11.47
C VAL A 211 0.28 11.70 11.75
N ILE A 212 0.46 12.49 12.80
CA ILE A 212 1.78 13.01 13.19
C ILE A 212 2.73 11.87 13.57
N SER A 213 2.28 10.95 14.42
CA SER A 213 3.07 9.77 14.84
C SER A 213 3.48 8.89 13.67
N MET A 214 2.56 8.64 12.75
CA MET A 214 2.81 7.89 11.51
C MET A 214 3.88 8.58 10.64
N TYR A 215 3.77 9.89 10.44
CA TYR A 215 4.73 10.66 9.67
C TYR A 215 6.14 10.59 10.30
N GLN A 216 6.23 10.80 11.61
CA GLN A 216 7.48 10.68 12.35
C GLN A 216 8.08 9.27 12.27
N GLY A 217 7.24 8.24 12.38
CA GLY A 217 7.64 6.85 12.20
C GLY A 217 8.18 6.56 10.80
N ASN A 218 7.55 7.10 9.76
CA ASN A 218 8.04 6.97 8.39
C ASN A 218 9.38 7.68 8.17
N LEU A 219 9.55 8.89 8.71
CA LEU A 219 10.84 9.59 8.68
C LEU A 219 11.95 8.83 9.42
N HIS A 220 11.60 8.20 10.55
CA HIS A 220 12.53 7.34 11.27
C HIS A 220 12.92 6.13 10.41
N ASN A 221 11.95 5.45 9.80
CA ASN A 221 12.18 4.29 8.93
C ASN A 221 13.08 4.62 7.72
N ILE A 222 12.91 5.79 7.11
CA ILE A 222 13.79 6.25 6.01
C ILE A 222 15.25 6.26 6.48
N LYS A 223 15.51 6.72 7.71
CA LYS A 223 16.87 6.80 8.26
C LYS A 223 17.47 5.44 8.59
N ILE A 224 16.70 4.55 9.24
CA ILE A 224 17.22 3.27 9.73
C ILE A 224 17.34 2.19 8.65
N MET A 225 16.46 2.21 7.64
CA MET A 225 16.47 1.20 6.58
C MET A 225 17.51 1.47 5.48
N GLN A 226 18.29 2.54 5.63
CA GLN A 226 19.35 2.91 4.68
C GLN A 226 18.87 2.93 3.21
N TYR A 227 17.63 3.38 3.01
CA TYR A 227 17.17 3.65 1.66
C TYR A 227 18.06 4.74 1.05
N SER A 228 18.32 4.66 -0.24
CA SER A 228 19.10 5.65 -1.00
C SER A 228 18.47 7.05 -1.02
N GLN A 229 17.44 7.28 -0.25
CA GLN A 229 16.57 8.44 -0.27
C GLN A 229 17.00 9.51 0.72
N THR A 230 16.83 10.76 0.30
CA THR A 230 17.37 11.97 0.92
C THR A 230 16.73 12.42 2.23
N GLY A 231 15.91 11.64 2.90
CA GLY A 231 15.27 12.02 4.16
C GLY A 231 14.01 12.90 4.00
N GLU A 232 13.66 13.31 2.79
CA GLU A 232 12.36 13.90 2.47
C GLU A 232 11.35 12.76 2.25
N MET A 233 10.19 12.87 2.89
CA MET A 233 9.15 11.83 2.75
C MET A 233 8.39 11.94 1.44
N TYR A 234 8.27 13.13 0.90
CA TYR A 234 7.50 13.43 -0.32
C TYR A 234 8.34 14.18 -1.35
N GLY A 235 8.15 13.85 -2.61
CA GLY A 235 8.82 14.52 -3.73
C GLY A 235 8.31 15.95 -3.96
N ARG A 236 9.21 16.92 -4.10
CA ARG A 236 8.82 18.33 -4.31
C ARG A 236 7.97 18.54 -5.55
N SER A 237 8.24 17.81 -6.64
CA SER A 237 7.43 17.86 -7.86
C SER A 237 6.00 17.41 -7.65
N PHE A 238 5.79 16.41 -6.80
CA PHE A 238 4.47 15.92 -6.40
C PHE A 238 3.75 16.96 -5.52
N LEU A 239 4.43 17.50 -4.52
CA LEU A 239 3.87 18.50 -3.62
C LEU A 239 3.46 19.79 -4.34
N ASN A 240 4.19 20.17 -5.40
CA ASN A 240 3.92 21.36 -6.20
C ASN A 240 3.15 21.05 -7.50
N HIS A 241 2.52 19.90 -7.60
CA HIS A 241 1.79 19.48 -8.78
C HIS A 241 0.51 20.30 -8.95
N ASP A 242 0.18 20.71 -10.18
CA ASP A 242 -0.99 21.56 -10.49
C ASP A 242 -2.34 20.84 -10.40
N SER A 243 -2.36 19.52 -10.24
CA SER A 243 -3.60 18.75 -10.13
C SER A 243 -4.37 19.12 -8.86
N PRO A 244 -5.65 19.56 -8.97
CA PRO A 244 -6.48 19.85 -7.79
C PRO A 244 -6.63 18.65 -6.86
N ARG A 245 -6.64 17.41 -7.38
CA ARG A 245 -6.73 16.17 -6.59
C ARG A 245 -5.50 15.97 -5.72
N ILE A 246 -4.29 16.16 -6.29
CA ILE A 246 -3.04 16.04 -5.53
C ILE A 246 -2.96 17.16 -4.48
N GLN A 247 -3.32 18.37 -4.84
CA GLN A 247 -3.35 19.50 -3.90
C GLN A 247 -4.33 19.21 -2.74
N ALA A 248 -5.54 18.73 -3.04
CA ALA A 248 -6.53 18.38 -2.01
C ALA A 248 -5.99 17.33 -1.02
N MET A 249 -5.35 16.26 -1.52
CA MET A 249 -4.77 15.20 -0.69
C MET A 249 -3.58 15.65 0.16
N THR A 250 -2.89 16.73 -0.23
CA THR A 250 -1.70 17.24 0.49
C THR A 250 -1.99 18.46 1.38
N THR A 251 -3.18 19.04 1.28
CA THR A 251 -3.58 20.23 2.05
C THR A 251 -3.42 20.03 3.55
N LYS A 252 -3.95 18.95 4.09
CA LYS A 252 -3.86 18.66 5.53
C LYS A 252 -2.42 18.48 6.01
N LEU A 253 -1.55 17.90 5.19
CA LEU A 253 -0.13 17.74 5.51
C LEU A 253 0.58 19.09 5.61
N ARG A 254 0.20 20.07 4.76
CA ARG A 254 0.70 21.46 4.83
C ARG A 254 0.20 22.16 6.08
N GLU A 255 -1.09 22.05 6.41
CA GLU A 255 -1.68 22.62 7.63
C GLU A 255 -0.98 22.12 8.90
N LEU A 256 -0.51 20.87 8.89
CA LEU A 256 0.22 20.24 10.00
C LEU A 256 1.73 20.51 9.98
N ASN A 257 2.23 21.31 9.02
CA ASN A 257 3.67 21.59 8.83
C ASN A 257 4.52 20.32 8.66
N MET A 258 3.96 19.31 7.99
CA MET A 258 4.65 18.06 7.70
C MET A 258 5.39 18.10 6.35
N ILE A 259 5.04 19.08 5.52
CA ILE A 259 5.60 19.32 4.18
C ILE A 259 5.68 20.81 3.90
#